data_47b334c91bafe264af934c8dd46101a8
#
_entry.id   47b334c91bafe264af934c8dd46101a8
#
_cell.length_a   1.000
_cell.length_b   1.000
_cell.length_c   1.000
_cell.angle_alpha   90.00
_cell.angle_beta   90.00
_cell.angle_gamma   90.00
#
_symmetry.space_group_name_H-M   'P 1'
#
loop_
_entity.id
_entity.type
_entity.pdbx_description
1 polymer ?
#
loop_
_entity_poly.entity_id
_entity_poly.type
_entity_poly.pdbx_seq_one_letter_code
_entity_poly.pdbx_strand_id
1 'polypeptide(L)'
;QMCIRDSYCTMFEKYKAPFIFSNFNGTAGDVDVLTHEAGHAFAFYRAMNSDIYPDLREPTIEACECHSMSMEFLTQDYHKYFFGAQTAKYELAHCEDSLDFIPYGCMVDEFQHLMYENEDLTPDERHGVWEKLEKKYRPWLSMDGLPFYGRYAHWQWKPHIYLNPLYYIDYCMAGTVAFQVWTLSLQDRKAAWEKYLAFVDQAGTKTFADLCQSVGLRIPYEDGCIREVGSGIRDWIRENRPAEA
;
A
#
# COMPACT_ATOMS: atom_id res chain seq x y z
N GLN A 1 2.26 -28.19 9.25
CA GLN A 1 3.02 -27.36 8.28
C GLN A 1 2.40 -25.99 8.28
N MET A 2 3.08 -24.99 8.89
CA MET A 2 2.72 -23.59 8.63
C MET A 2 3.10 -23.30 7.19
N CYS A 3 2.12 -23.19 6.30
CA CYS A 3 2.35 -22.64 4.98
C CYS A 3 2.50 -21.12 5.16
N ILE A 4 3.71 -20.63 5.16
CA ILE A 4 3.97 -19.19 5.01
C ILE A 4 3.49 -18.84 3.61
N ARG A 5 2.42 -18.07 3.51
CA ARG A 5 1.81 -17.69 2.23
C ARG A 5 2.30 -16.34 1.73
N ASP A 6 2.66 -15.46 2.66
CA ASP A 6 3.08 -14.10 2.37
C ASP A 6 4.58 -13.92 2.52
N SER A 7 5.12 -12.94 1.82
CA SER A 7 6.45 -12.41 2.03
C SER A 7 6.43 -11.49 3.25
N TYR A 8 7.57 -11.27 3.86
CA TYR A 8 7.71 -10.35 4.99
C TYR A 8 9.13 -9.85 5.14
N CYS A 9 9.27 -8.70 5.77
CA CYS A 9 10.55 -8.18 6.25
C CYS A 9 10.57 -8.15 7.77
N THR A 10 11.74 -8.41 8.35
CA THR A 10 12.01 -8.26 9.78
C THR A 10 13.42 -7.76 10.02
N MET A 11 13.76 -7.41 11.25
CA MET A 11 15.10 -6.95 11.59
C MET A 11 15.76 -7.83 12.65
N PHE A 12 17.07 -8.00 12.50
CA PHE A 12 17.92 -8.62 13.49
C PHE A 12 18.76 -7.56 14.20
N GLU A 13 18.23 -7.02 15.28
CA GLU A 13 18.83 -5.93 16.06
C GLU A 13 20.30 -6.17 16.41
N LYS A 14 20.63 -7.37 16.87
CA LYS A 14 22.01 -7.74 17.24
C LYS A 14 23.00 -7.60 16.08
N TYR A 15 22.53 -7.85 14.87
CA TYR A 15 23.37 -7.84 13.66
C TYR A 15 23.25 -6.54 12.87
N LYS A 16 22.33 -5.66 13.28
CA LYS A 16 21.97 -4.44 12.55
C LYS A 16 21.67 -4.73 11.07
N ALA A 17 20.98 -5.81 10.82
CA ALA A 17 20.67 -6.30 9.48
C ALA A 17 19.17 -6.60 9.34
N PRO A 18 18.51 -6.10 8.28
CA PRO A 18 17.18 -6.54 7.92
C PRO A 18 17.25 -7.94 7.29
N PHE A 19 16.10 -8.62 7.29
CA PHE A 19 15.91 -9.90 6.64
C PHE A 19 14.60 -9.90 5.88
N ILE A 20 14.65 -10.26 4.60
CA ILE A 20 13.48 -10.42 3.75
C ILE A 20 13.27 -11.92 3.49
N PHE A 21 12.05 -12.38 3.73
CA PHE A 21 11.58 -13.66 3.23
C PHE A 21 10.61 -13.39 2.08
N SER A 22 10.81 -14.06 0.94
CA SER A 22 9.93 -13.91 -0.22
C SER A 22 9.43 -15.27 -0.69
N ASN A 23 8.13 -15.34 -0.96
CA ASN A 23 7.46 -16.53 -1.46
C ASN A 23 7.09 -16.35 -2.93
N PHE A 24 8.10 -16.28 -3.80
CA PHE A 24 7.96 -16.00 -5.23
C PHE A 24 7.21 -17.10 -5.99
N ASN A 25 6.42 -16.69 -6.96
CA ASN A 25 5.61 -17.56 -7.82
C ASN A 25 5.87 -17.39 -9.33
N GLY A 26 6.80 -16.52 -9.72
CA GLY A 26 7.19 -16.26 -11.10
C GLY A 26 6.30 -15.26 -11.84
N THR A 27 5.53 -14.44 -11.12
CA THR A 27 4.68 -13.40 -11.70
C THR A 27 5.25 -12.00 -11.52
N ALA A 28 4.64 -10.99 -12.17
CA ALA A 28 4.98 -9.58 -11.99
C ALA A 28 4.91 -9.15 -10.52
N GLY A 29 3.94 -9.70 -9.76
CA GLY A 29 3.78 -9.43 -8.34
C GLY A 29 5.00 -9.80 -7.49
N ASP A 30 5.90 -10.67 -7.96
CA ASP A 30 7.16 -10.92 -7.25
C ASP A 30 8.08 -9.70 -7.22
N VAL A 31 8.00 -8.84 -8.26
CA VAL A 31 8.76 -7.59 -8.31
C VAL A 31 8.14 -6.55 -7.38
N ASP A 32 6.80 -6.47 -7.35
CA ASP A 32 6.07 -5.60 -6.42
C ASP A 32 6.47 -5.96 -4.98
N VAL A 33 6.37 -7.23 -4.62
CA VAL A 33 6.76 -7.75 -3.30
C VAL A 33 8.23 -7.47 -3.00
N LEU A 34 9.13 -7.71 -3.95
CA LEU A 34 10.57 -7.49 -3.72
C LEU A 34 10.88 -6.03 -3.41
N THR A 35 10.30 -5.10 -4.16
CA THR A 35 10.51 -3.66 -3.97
C THR A 35 9.82 -3.14 -2.71
N HIS A 36 8.66 -3.68 -2.38
CA HIS A 36 7.93 -3.44 -1.14
C HIS A 36 8.78 -3.84 0.08
N GLU A 37 9.17 -5.09 0.17
CA GLU A 37 9.98 -5.60 1.29
C GLU A 37 11.36 -4.93 1.37
N ALA A 38 11.92 -4.54 0.22
CA ALA A 38 13.15 -3.75 0.20
C ALA A 38 12.97 -2.36 0.82
N GLY A 39 11.78 -1.75 0.71
CA GLY A 39 11.44 -0.51 1.38
C GLY A 39 11.47 -0.64 2.91
N HIS A 40 10.84 -1.69 3.45
CA HIS A 40 10.92 -2.02 4.87
C HIS A 40 12.36 -2.31 5.31
N ALA A 41 13.08 -3.14 4.55
CA ALA A 41 14.47 -3.49 4.85
C ALA A 41 15.38 -2.27 4.88
N PHE A 42 15.19 -1.34 3.94
CA PHE A 42 15.94 -0.10 3.91
C PHE A 42 15.67 0.78 5.13
N ALA A 43 14.40 0.94 5.51
CA ALA A 43 14.00 1.70 6.69
C ALA A 43 14.57 1.07 7.97
N PHE A 44 14.45 -0.22 8.16
CA PHE A 44 15.01 -0.94 9.29
C PHE A 44 16.53 -0.83 9.37
N TYR A 45 17.23 -0.95 8.22
CA TYR A 45 18.67 -0.77 8.17
C TYR A 45 19.08 0.62 8.65
N ARG A 46 18.40 1.66 8.18
CA ARG A 46 18.67 3.04 8.60
C ARG A 46 18.39 3.25 10.09
N ALA A 47 17.25 2.79 10.57
CA ALA A 47 16.87 2.91 11.98
C ALA A 47 17.87 2.21 12.92
N MET A 48 18.28 0.97 12.60
CA MET A 48 19.25 0.20 13.40
C MET A 48 20.67 0.82 13.39
N ASN A 49 21.02 1.58 12.35
CA ASN A 49 22.32 2.22 12.22
C ASN A 49 22.29 3.73 12.57
N SER A 50 21.20 4.21 13.16
CA SER A 50 21.03 5.56 13.69
C SER A 50 21.21 5.58 15.22
N ASP A 51 21.16 6.80 15.79
CA ASP A 51 21.15 7.02 17.24
C ASP A 51 19.74 6.91 17.85
N ILE A 52 18.74 6.49 17.07
CA ILE A 52 17.36 6.31 17.55
C ILE A 52 17.33 5.15 18.56
N TYR A 53 16.68 5.42 19.70
CA TYR A 53 16.49 4.44 20.75
C TYR A 53 15.77 3.18 20.21
N PRO A 54 16.17 1.96 20.58
CA PRO A 54 15.62 0.73 20.01
C PRO A 54 14.10 0.66 19.97
N ASP A 55 13.42 1.07 21.05
CA ASP A 55 11.96 1.03 21.14
C ASP A 55 11.24 2.01 20.20
N LEU A 56 11.97 2.94 19.57
CA LEU A 56 11.47 3.92 18.62
C LEU A 56 11.94 3.65 17.18
N ARG A 57 12.51 2.49 16.90
CA ARG A 57 12.99 2.14 15.56
C ARG A 57 11.86 1.64 14.66
N GLU A 58 10.82 1.09 15.24
CA GLU A 58 9.61 0.69 14.53
C GLU A 58 8.58 1.81 14.61
N PRO A 59 8.21 2.44 13.48
CA PRO A 59 7.13 3.42 13.44
C PRO A 59 5.77 2.74 13.51
N THR A 60 4.71 3.55 13.50
CA THR A 60 3.34 3.04 13.32
C THR A 60 3.19 2.32 11.98
N ILE A 61 2.20 1.45 11.88
CA ILE A 61 2.05 0.55 10.72
C ILE A 61 1.87 1.33 9.43
N GLU A 62 1.02 2.36 9.43
CA GLU A 62 0.81 3.22 8.28
C GLU A 62 2.12 3.92 7.82
N ALA A 63 3.00 4.26 8.74
CA ALA A 63 4.31 4.82 8.40
C ALA A 63 5.26 3.74 7.84
N CYS A 64 5.22 2.51 8.37
CA CYS A 64 5.94 1.37 7.79
C CYS A 64 5.55 1.15 6.33
N GLU A 65 4.24 1.16 6.05
CA GLU A 65 3.74 0.95 4.69
C GLU A 65 4.06 2.14 3.77
N CYS A 66 4.24 3.34 4.30
CA CYS A 66 4.79 4.44 3.50
C CYS A 66 6.21 4.15 3.00
N HIS A 67 7.03 3.46 3.81
CA HIS A 67 8.38 3.08 3.42
C HIS A 67 8.38 2.11 2.25
N SER A 68 7.57 1.06 2.35
CA SER A 68 7.47 -0.01 1.35
C SER A 68 6.82 0.46 0.06
N MET A 69 5.61 1.01 0.12
CA MET A 69 4.84 1.44 -1.05
C MET A 69 5.51 2.60 -1.80
N SER A 70 6.19 3.53 -1.09
CA SER A 70 6.99 4.55 -1.78
C SER A 70 8.18 3.96 -2.52
N MET A 71 8.82 2.92 -1.99
CA MET A 71 9.96 2.27 -2.63
C MET A 71 9.54 1.57 -3.93
N GLU A 72 8.36 0.97 -3.99
CA GLU A 72 7.82 0.38 -5.22
C GLU A 72 7.84 1.40 -6.36
N PHE A 73 7.35 2.62 -6.14
CA PHE A 73 7.35 3.69 -7.14
C PHE A 73 8.73 4.31 -7.36
N LEU A 74 9.53 4.49 -6.32
CA LEU A 74 10.87 5.07 -6.44
C LEU A 74 11.85 4.16 -7.18
N THR A 75 11.56 2.88 -7.33
CA THR A 75 12.34 1.92 -8.12
C THR A 75 11.94 1.86 -9.59
N GLN A 76 11.01 2.70 -10.06
CA GLN A 76 10.48 2.70 -11.43
C GLN A 76 11.56 2.67 -12.52
N ASP A 77 12.65 3.42 -12.38
CA ASP A 77 13.76 3.43 -13.38
C ASP A 77 14.44 2.07 -13.57
N TYR A 78 14.26 1.16 -12.61
CA TYR A 78 14.86 -0.17 -12.59
C TYR A 78 13.92 -1.26 -13.11
N HIS A 79 12.62 -0.99 -13.28
CA HIS A 79 11.63 -1.95 -13.76
C HIS A 79 12.00 -2.53 -15.13
N LYS A 80 12.68 -1.75 -15.98
CA LYS A 80 13.19 -2.20 -17.29
C LYS A 80 14.12 -3.42 -17.23
N TYR A 81 14.78 -3.64 -16.10
CA TYR A 81 15.66 -4.80 -15.91
C TYR A 81 14.89 -6.09 -15.64
N PHE A 82 13.66 -5.98 -15.19
CA PHE A 82 12.76 -7.11 -14.93
C PHE A 82 11.83 -7.35 -16.13
N PHE A 83 11.27 -6.29 -16.72
CA PHE A 83 10.18 -6.38 -17.69
C PHE A 83 10.59 -6.10 -19.12
N GLY A 84 11.78 -5.56 -19.38
CA GLY A 84 12.27 -5.27 -20.73
C GLY A 84 11.26 -4.45 -21.56
N ALA A 85 10.81 -5.00 -22.68
CA ALA A 85 9.83 -4.35 -23.54
C ALA A 85 8.41 -4.22 -22.94
N GLN A 86 8.12 -4.91 -21.83
CA GLN A 86 6.82 -4.86 -21.13
C GLN A 86 6.80 -3.83 -20.00
N THR A 87 7.89 -3.08 -19.78
CA THR A 87 8.01 -2.14 -18.66
C THR A 87 6.86 -1.14 -18.60
N ALA A 88 6.53 -0.46 -19.69
CA ALA A 88 5.43 0.51 -19.71
C ALA A 88 4.07 -0.11 -19.37
N LYS A 89 3.82 -1.35 -19.82
CA LYS A 89 2.58 -2.08 -19.48
C LYS A 89 2.54 -2.41 -18.00
N TYR A 90 3.66 -2.86 -17.43
CA TYR A 90 3.75 -3.16 -16.00
C TYR A 90 3.53 -1.90 -15.16
N GLU A 91 4.21 -0.81 -15.48
CA GLU A 91 4.11 0.45 -14.73
C GLU A 91 2.69 1.02 -14.74
N LEU A 92 2.00 0.92 -15.88
CA LEU A 92 0.61 1.33 -15.97
C LEU A 92 -0.28 0.44 -15.10
N ALA A 93 -0.12 -0.89 -15.18
CA ALA A 93 -0.90 -1.82 -14.37
C ALA A 93 -0.66 -1.62 -12.87
N HIS A 94 0.60 -1.49 -12.44
CA HIS A 94 0.97 -1.22 -11.05
C HIS A 94 0.35 0.08 -10.52
N CYS A 95 0.36 1.14 -11.33
CA CYS A 95 -0.27 2.41 -10.98
C CYS A 95 -1.80 2.29 -10.87
N GLU A 96 -2.45 1.63 -11.84
CA GLU A 96 -3.90 1.43 -11.86
C GLU A 96 -4.35 0.54 -10.69
N ASP A 97 -3.63 -0.55 -10.41
CA ASP A 97 -3.92 -1.46 -9.29
C ASP A 97 -3.76 -0.75 -7.93
N SER A 98 -2.69 0.04 -7.76
CA SER A 98 -2.47 0.82 -6.55
C SER A 98 -3.54 1.89 -6.33
N LEU A 99 -4.05 2.49 -7.41
CA LEU A 99 -5.12 3.47 -7.34
C LEU A 99 -6.48 2.81 -7.00
N ASP A 100 -6.79 1.66 -7.63
CA ASP A 100 -8.03 0.90 -7.37
C ASP A 100 -8.04 0.32 -5.95
N PHE A 101 -6.86 0.10 -5.38
CA PHE A 101 -6.72 -0.38 -4.01
C PHE A 101 -7.30 0.59 -2.97
N ILE A 102 -7.17 1.90 -3.15
CA ILE A 102 -7.63 2.90 -2.16
C ILE A 102 -9.13 2.78 -1.83
N PRO A 103 -10.06 2.83 -2.81
CA PRO A 103 -11.48 2.63 -2.50
C PRO A 103 -11.77 1.23 -1.96
N TYR A 104 -11.04 0.21 -2.40
CA TYR A 104 -11.17 -1.15 -1.88
C TYR A 104 -10.75 -1.25 -0.40
N GLY A 105 -9.63 -0.68 -0.03
CA GLY A 105 -9.15 -0.69 1.35
C GLY A 105 -10.07 0.08 2.30
N CYS A 106 -10.58 1.25 1.87
CA CYS A 106 -11.60 2.00 2.61
C CYS A 106 -12.89 1.18 2.78
N MET A 107 -13.29 0.43 1.76
CA MET A 107 -14.44 -0.48 1.84
C MET A 107 -14.23 -1.59 2.87
N VAL A 108 -13.04 -2.20 2.88
CA VAL A 108 -12.68 -3.25 3.86
C VAL A 108 -12.73 -2.71 5.28
N ASP A 109 -12.28 -1.49 5.48
CA ASP A 109 -12.30 -0.83 6.78
C ASP A 109 -13.73 -0.55 7.26
N GLU A 110 -14.56 0.11 6.43
CA GLU A 110 -15.97 0.37 6.74
C GLU A 110 -16.72 -0.95 7.02
N PHE A 111 -16.42 -2.01 6.28
CA PHE A 111 -17.00 -3.32 6.55
C PHE A 111 -16.67 -3.83 7.96
N GLN A 112 -15.42 -3.71 8.40
CA GLN A 112 -15.01 -4.14 9.74
C GLN A 112 -15.75 -3.33 10.82
N HIS A 113 -15.82 -2.01 10.68
CA HIS A 113 -16.59 -1.17 11.61
C HIS A 113 -18.04 -1.62 11.70
N LEU A 114 -18.71 -1.84 10.57
CA LEU A 114 -20.10 -2.31 10.55
C LEU A 114 -20.26 -3.70 11.17
N MET A 115 -19.27 -4.59 11.05
CA MET A 115 -19.31 -5.91 11.71
C MET A 115 -19.17 -5.81 13.22
N TYR A 116 -18.31 -4.92 13.71
CA TYR A 116 -18.17 -4.70 15.17
C TYR A 116 -19.37 -3.98 15.79
N GLU A 117 -20.01 -3.09 15.05
CA GLU A 117 -21.23 -2.41 15.50
C GLU A 117 -22.47 -3.32 15.48
N ASN A 118 -22.44 -4.41 14.69
CA ASN A 118 -23.57 -5.31 14.46
C ASN A 118 -23.13 -6.78 14.58
N GLU A 119 -22.75 -7.18 15.79
CA GLU A 119 -22.17 -8.52 16.06
C GLU A 119 -23.11 -9.68 15.74
N ASP A 120 -24.43 -9.47 15.88
CA ASP A 120 -25.47 -10.49 15.71
C ASP A 120 -25.82 -10.82 14.25
N LEU A 121 -25.18 -10.15 13.26
CA LEU A 121 -25.45 -10.41 11.85
C LEU A 121 -25.08 -11.85 11.47
N THR A 122 -26.01 -12.52 10.81
CA THR A 122 -25.78 -13.83 10.20
C THR A 122 -24.77 -13.72 9.05
N PRO A 123 -24.13 -14.83 8.62
CA PRO A 123 -23.22 -14.80 7.49
C PRO A 123 -23.84 -14.24 6.20
N ASP A 124 -25.09 -14.52 5.91
CA ASP A 124 -25.77 -14.00 4.71
C ASP A 124 -26.06 -12.50 4.81
N GLU A 125 -26.40 -12.00 5.99
CA GLU A 125 -26.54 -10.56 6.22
C GLU A 125 -25.20 -9.83 6.06
N ARG A 126 -24.08 -10.42 6.51
CA ARG A 126 -22.73 -9.89 6.29
C ARG A 126 -22.38 -9.84 4.81
N HIS A 127 -22.78 -10.87 4.01
CA HIS A 127 -22.65 -10.82 2.56
C HIS A 127 -23.44 -9.66 1.94
N GLY A 128 -24.64 -9.39 2.45
CA GLY A 128 -25.45 -8.25 2.02
C GLY A 128 -24.85 -6.89 2.38
N VAL A 129 -24.16 -6.78 3.52
CA VAL A 129 -23.39 -5.56 3.85
C VAL A 129 -22.24 -5.38 2.88
N TRP A 130 -21.47 -6.44 2.63
CA TRP A 130 -20.35 -6.38 1.67
C TRP A 130 -20.82 -5.98 0.27
N GLU A 131 -21.94 -6.54 -0.22
CA GLU A 131 -22.54 -6.18 -1.50
C GLU A 131 -22.85 -4.68 -1.61
N LYS A 132 -23.44 -4.10 -0.57
CA LYS A 132 -23.76 -2.66 -0.54
C LYS A 132 -22.50 -1.81 -0.59
N LEU A 133 -21.49 -2.19 0.15
CA LEU A 133 -20.20 -1.49 0.17
C LEU A 133 -19.46 -1.64 -1.17
N GLU A 134 -19.48 -2.82 -1.79
CA GLU A 134 -18.90 -3.02 -3.12
C GLU A 134 -19.53 -2.07 -4.15
N LYS A 135 -20.85 -1.95 -4.16
CA LYS A 135 -21.58 -1.02 -5.03
C LYS A 135 -21.33 0.46 -4.70
N LYS A 136 -21.04 0.79 -3.44
CA LYS A 136 -20.72 2.14 -3.00
C LYS A 136 -19.31 2.55 -3.42
N TYR A 137 -18.32 1.71 -3.18
CA TYR A 137 -16.90 2.04 -3.35
C TYR A 137 -16.35 1.72 -4.72
N ARG A 138 -16.88 0.67 -5.37
CA ARG A 138 -16.43 0.20 -6.69
C ARG A 138 -17.57 -0.05 -7.66
N PRO A 139 -18.40 0.98 -7.95
CA PRO A 139 -19.62 0.83 -8.76
C PRO A 139 -19.36 0.42 -10.22
N TRP A 140 -18.10 0.46 -10.67
CA TRP A 140 -17.69 0.00 -12.00
C TRP A 140 -17.51 -1.52 -12.10
N LEU A 141 -17.47 -2.23 -10.97
CA LEU A 141 -17.34 -3.68 -10.96
C LEU A 141 -18.69 -4.37 -10.97
N SER A 142 -18.85 -5.41 -11.81
CA SER A 142 -19.95 -6.35 -11.74
C SER A 142 -19.45 -7.73 -11.35
N MET A 143 -20.09 -8.32 -10.35
CA MET A 143 -19.85 -9.68 -9.91
C MET A 143 -20.87 -10.66 -10.48
N ASP A 144 -21.74 -10.20 -11.39
CA ASP A 144 -22.82 -10.98 -11.95
C ASP A 144 -22.30 -12.20 -12.72
N GLY A 145 -22.93 -13.35 -12.49
CA GLY A 145 -22.56 -14.61 -13.15
C GLY A 145 -21.30 -15.29 -12.58
N LEU A 146 -20.62 -14.70 -11.60
CA LEU A 146 -19.47 -15.31 -10.94
C LEU A 146 -19.92 -16.14 -9.73
N PRO A 147 -19.76 -17.48 -9.73
CA PRO A 147 -20.37 -18.35 -8.70
C PRO A 147 -19.97 -18.03 -7.26
N PHE A 148 -18.73 -17.60 -7.04
CA PHE A 148 -18.21 -17.24 -5.72
C PHE A 148 -18.35 -15.74 -5.45
N TYR A 149 -17.83 -14.92 -6.34
CA TYR A 149 -17.81 -13.46 -6.15
C TYR A 149 -19.22 -12.85 -6.18
N GLY A 150 -20.12 -13.36 -7.03
CA GLY A 150 -21.52 -12.92 -7.09
C GLY A 150 -22.35 -13.22 -5.82
N ARG A 151 -21.80 -14.01 -4.89
CA ARG A 151 -22.38 -14.19 -3.55
C ARG A 151 -21.90 -13.14 -2.55
N TYR A 152 -20.97 -12.29 -2.94
CA TYR A 152 -20.33 -11.27 -2.09
C TYR A 152 -19.70 -11.84 -0.81
N ALA A 153 -19.25 -13.11 -0.88
CA ALA A 153 -18.64 -13.84 0.25
C ALA A 153 -17.12 -13.71 0.30
N HIS A 154 -16.50 -13.01 -0.64
CA HIS A 154 -15.05 -13.01 -0.81
C HIS A 154 -14.29 -12.16 0.25
N TRP A 155 -14.97 -11.40 1.09
CA TRP A 155 -14.37 -10.82 2.30
C TRP A 155 -13.79 -11.91 3.23
N GLN A 156 -14.36 -13.12 3.19
CA GLN A 156 -13.90 -14.26 3.98
C GLN A 156 -12.46 -14.71 3.61
N TRP A 157 -11.99 -14.36 2.43
CA TRP A 157 -10.63 -14.65 1.99
C TRP A 157 -9.59 -13.63 2.45
N LYS A 158 -10.03 -12.55 3.08
CA LYS A 158 -9.15 -11.49 3.53
C LYS A 158 -8.62 -11.82 4.94
N PRO A 159 -7.42 -12.41 5.07
CA PRO A 159 -6.89 -12.83 6.36
C PRO A 159 -6.71 -11.64 7.32
N HIS A 160 -6.42 -10.45 6.79
CA HIS A 160 -6.25 -9.24 7.58
C HIS A 160 -7.45 -8.91 8.47
N ILE A 161 -8.68 -9.16 8.00
CA ILE A 161 -9.90 -8.92 8.80
C ILE A 161 -9.89 -9.74 10.11
N TYR A 162 -9.27 -10.91 10.10
CA TYR A 162 -9.26 -11.86 11.22
C TYR A 162 -8.01 -11.79 12.08
N LEU A 163 -6.85 -11.58 11.43
CA LEU A 163 -5.55 -11.64 12.08
C LEU A 163 -5.07 -10.27 12.58
N ASN A 164 -5.42 -9.23 11.85
CA ASN A 164 -5.02 -7.85 12.13
C ASN A 164 -6.21 -6.91 11.90
N PRO A 165 -7.23 -6.95 12.77
CA PRO A 165 -8.43 -6.16 12.59
C PRO A 165 -8.12 -4.66 12.58
N LEU A 166 -8.84 -3.93 11.71
CA LEU A 166 -8.73 -2.49 11.50
C LEU A 166 -7.36 -2.00 10.94
N TYR A 167 -6.48 -2.92 10.57
CA TYR A 167 -5.18 -2.60 9.98
C TYR A 167 -5.28 -2.13 8.51
N TYR A 168 -6.29 -2.62 7.78
CA TYR A 168 -6.31 -2.53 6.32
C TYR A 168 -6.37 -1.10 5.77
N ILE A 169 -6.88 -0.15 6.55
CA ILE A 169 -6.91 1.28 6.20
C ILE A 169 -5.50 1.89 6.12
N ASP A 170 -4.52 1.33 6.84
CA ASP A 170 -3.16 1.83 6.86
C ASP A 170 -2.50 1.78 5.49
N TYR A 171 -2.82 0.76 4.69
CA TYR A 171 -2.39 0.68 3.29
C TYR A 171 -2.94 1.82 2.42
N CYS A 172 -4.18 2.27 2.68
CA CYS A 172 -4.77 3.38 1.93
C CYS A 172 -4.08 4.71 2.28
N MET A 173 -3.78 4.91 3.56
CA MET A 173 -3.04 6.07 4.03
C MET A 173 -1.63 6.07 3.46
N ALA A 174 -0.94 4.96 3.56
CA ALA A 174 0.41 4.77 3.02
C ALA A 174 0.47 4.94 1.50
N GLY A 175 -0.46 4.33 0.75
CA GLY A 175 -0.56 4.48 -0.70
C GLY A 175 -0.76 5.93 -1.13
N THR A 176 -1.57 6.68 -0.39
CA THR A 176 -1.77 8.11 -0.65
C THR A 176 -0.48 8.92 -0.42
N VAL A 177 0.32 8.59 0.58
CA VAL A 177 1.64 9.19 0.81
C VAL A 177 2.62 8.76 -0.29
N ALA A 178 2.66 7.48 -0.63
CA ALA A 178 3.51 6.96 -1.70
C ALA A 178 3.25 7.66 -3.05
N PHE A 179 2.00 7.91 -3.38
CA PHE A 179 1.63 8.67 -4.58
C PHE A 179 2.12 10.13 -4.52
N GLN A 180 2.13 10.79 -3.37
CA GLN A 180 2.69 12.13 -3.25
C GLN A 180 4.21 12.12 -3.49
N VAL A 181 4.93 11.14 -2.94
CA VAL A 181 6.37 10.96 -3.16
C VAL A 181 6.64 10.64 -4.63
N TRP A 182 5.84 9.76 -5.23
CA TRP A 182 5.99 9.38 -6.63
C TRP A 182 5.73 10.55 -7.58
N THR A 183 4.62 11.27 -7.44
CA THR A 183 4.31 12.42 -8.31
C THR A 183 5.37 13.52 -8.19
N LEU A 184 5.95 13.71 -7.01
CA LEU A 184 7.12 14.57 -6.86
C LEU A 184 8.33 14.01 -7.61
N SER A 185 8.55 12.69 -7.57
CA SER A 185 9.68 12.06 -8.25
C SER A 185 9.64 12.19 -9.78
N LEU A 186 8.45 12.30 -10.36
CA LEU A 186 8.26 12.57 -11.78
C LEU A 186 8.71 13.98 -12.18
N GLN A 187 8.72 14.92 -11.24
CA GLN A 187 9.12 16.31 -11.46
C GLN A 187 10.57 16.54 -11.02
N ASP A 188 10.93 16.09 -9.84
CA ASP A 188 12.26 16.20 -9.25
C ASP A 188 12.57 14.94 -8.41
N ARG A 189 13.23 14.00 -9.04
CA ARG A 189 13.62 12.73 -8.42
C ARG A 189 14.50 12.92 -7.18
N LYS A 190 15.40 13.90 -7.22
CA LYS A 190 16.29 14.17 -6.10
C LYS A 190 15.52 14.70 -4.89
N ALA A 191 14.65 15.67 -5.11
CA ALA A 191 13.80 16.21 -4.05
C ALA A 191 12.88 15.13 -3.45
N ALA A 192 12.29 14.26 -4.28
CA ALA A 192 11.47 13.15 -3.81
C ALA A 192 12.26 12.17 -2.95
N TRP A 193 13.47 11.81 -3.38
CA TRP A 193 14.35 10.93 -2.63
C TRP A 193 14.79 11.54 -1.28
N GLU A 194 15.16 12.81 -1.28
CA GLU A 194 15.53 13.55 -0.05
C GLU A 194 14.34 13.61 0.93
N LYS A 195 13.13 13.83 0.43
CA LYS A 195 11.89 13.82 1.22
C LYS A 195 11.59 12.43 1.79
N TYR A 196 11.71 11.38 0.96
CA TYR A 196 11.56 10.00 1.40
C TYR A 196 12.57 9.62 2.47
N LEU A 197 13.85 9.98 2.30
CA LEU A 197 14.88 9.76 3.31
C LEU A 197 14.55 10.47 4.62
N ALA A 198 14.13 11.74 4.55
CA ALA A 198 13.76 12.51 5.73
C ALA A 198 12.55 11.92 6.47
N PHE A 199 11.64 11.26 5.75
CA PHE A 199 10.53 10.51 6.33
C PHE A 199 11.03 9.24 7.03
N VAL A 200 11.80 8.41 6.33
CA VAL A 200 12.33 7.13 6.82
C VAL A 200 13.23 7.30 8.05
N ASP A 201 14.09 8.34 8.05
CA ASP A 201 15.10 8.56 9.09
C ASP A 201 14.52 8.95 10.46
N GLN A 202 13.23 9.25 10.53
CA GLN A 202 12.55 9.56 11.78
C GLN A 202 12.01 8.32 12.50
N ALA A 203 11.91 7.19 11.81
CA ALA A 203 11.40 5.93 12.34
C ALA A 203 10.13 6.16 13.21
N GLY A 204 10.04 5.59 14.40
CA GLY A 204 8.91 5.73 15.32
C GLY A 204 8.98 6.91 16.28
N THR A 205 9.76 7.95 15.97
CA THR A 205 9.92 9.11 16.87
C THR A 205 8.77 10.11 16.83
N LYS A 206 7.83 9.95 15.87
CA LYS A 206 6.69 10.84 15.65
C LYS A 206 5.43 10.05 15.36
N THR A 207 4.27 10.68 15.58
CA THR A 207 3.00 10.18 15.05
C THR A 207 3.01 10.25 13.52
N PHE A 208 2.18 9.45 12.87
CA PHE A 208 2.06 9.46 11.41
C PHE A 208 1.75 10.86 10.85
N ALA A 209 0.80 11.56 11.48
CA ALA A 209 0.44 12.92 11.06
C ALA A 209 1.63 13.89 11.17
N ASP A 210 2.33 13.90 12.32
CA ASP A 210 3.49 14.75 12.54
C ASP A 210 4.64 14.38 11.58
N LEU A 211 4.78 13.09 11.27
CA LEU A 211 5.78 12.60 10.34
C LEU A 211 5.53 13.14 8.92
N CYS A 212 4.30 13.03 8.41
CA CYS A 212 3.92 13.60 7.11
C CYS A 212 4.19 15.11 7.06
N GLN A 213 3.71 15.84 8.06
CA GLN A 213 3.87 17.30 8.12
C GLN A 213 5.33 17.72 8.20
N SER A 214 6.17 16.99 8.96
CA SER A 214 7.58 17.33 9.15
C SER A 214 8.40 17.31 7.86
N VAL A 215 7.93 16.55 6.86
CA VAL A 215 8.57 16.47 5.54
C VAL A 215 7.77 17.19 4.45
N GLY A 216 6.73 17.95 4.83
CA GLY A 216 5.89 18.69 3.91
C GLY A 216 5.06 17.79 2.97
N LEU A 217 4.59 16.66 3.47
CA LEU A 217 3.57 15.82 2.85
C LEU A 217 2.22 16.11 3.49
N ARG A 218 1.16 16.02 2.70
CA ARG A 218 -0.21 16.16 3.21
C ARG A 218 -0.64 14.88 3.91
N ILE A 219 -1.39 15.03 4.99
CA ILE A 219 -1.98 13.90 5.68
C ILE A 219 -3.13 13.35 4.81
N PRO A 220 -3.20 12.03 4.55
CA PRO A 220 -4.18 11.43 3.63
C PRO A 220 -5.65 11.77 3.90
N TYR A 221 -6.01 11.92 5.17
CA TYR A 221 -7.39 12.24 5.58
C TYR A 221 -7.70 13.75 5.70
N GLU A 222 -6.76 14.62 5.32
CA GLU A 222 -7.04 16.05 5.18
C GLU A 222 -7.94 16.33 3.97
N ASP A 223 -8.87 17.26 4.14
CA ASP A 223 -9.77 17.66 3.06
C ASP A 223 -9.02 18.04 1.78
N GLY A 224 -9.39 17.39 0.68
CA GLY A 224 -8.82 17.65 -0.63
C GLY A 224 -7.52 16.92 -0.93
N CYS A 225 -6.88 16.22 0.02
CA CYS A 225 -5.64 15.48 -0.22
C CYS A 225 -5.80 14.45 -1.34
N ILE A 226 -6.78 13.55 -1.23
CA ILE A 226 -7.06 12.51 -2.24
C ILE A 226 -7.37 13.11 -3.61
N ARG A 227 -8.06 14.24 -3.67
CA ARG A 227 -8.38 14.93 -4.94
C ARG A 227 -7.13 15.46 -5.63
N GLU A 228 -6.23 16.05 -4.87
CA GLU A 228 -4.98 16.61 -5.40
C GLU A 228 -4.06 15.49 -5.91
N VAL A 229 -3.86 14.46 -5.09
CA VAL A 229 -3.09 13.27 -5.44
C VAL A 229 -3.66 12.59 -6.68
N GLY A 230 -4.97 12.32 -6.69
CA GLY A 230 -5.65 11.68 -7.82
C GLY A 230 -5.58 12.49 -9.12
N SER A 231 -5.47 13.82 -9.04
CA SER A 231 -5.32 14.64 -10.25
C SER A 231 -3.97 14.41 -10.92
N GLY A 232 -2.87 14.38 -10.17
CA GLY A 232 -1.54 14.11 -10.72
C GLY A 232 -1.43 12.72 -11.35
N ILE A 233 -1.99 11.71 -10.66
CA ILE A 233 -1.98 10.31 -11.14
C ILE A 233 -2.82 10.17 -12.43
N ARG A 234 -4.01 10.78 -12.47
CA ARG A 234 -4.87 10.76 -13.65
C ARG A 234 -4.17 11.31 -14.89
N ASP A 235 -3.41 12.39 -14.73
CA ASP A 235 -2.71 13.02 -15.85
C ASP A 235 -1.58 12.10 -16.33
N TRP A 236 -0.83 11.48 -15.41
CA TRP A 236 0.17 10.47 -15.76
C TRP A 236 -0.43 9.24 -16.48
N ILE A 237 -1.56 8.70 -15.99
CA ILE A 237 -2.26 7.56 -16.64
C ILE A 237 -2.67 7.95 -18.06
N ARG A 238 -3.22 9.14 -18.28
CA ARG A 238 -3.62 9.62 -19.62
C ARG A 238 -2.46 9.71 -20.60
N GLU A 239 -1.30 10.13 -20.12
CA GLU A 239 -0.10 10.25 -20.93
C GLU A 239 0.55 8.90 -21.27
N ASN A 240 0.41 7.91 -20.37
CA ASN A 240 1.07 6.61 -20.49
C ASN A 240 0.14 5.47 -20.94
N ARG A 241 -1.17 5.70 -21.02
CA ARG A 241 -2.11 4.71 -21.54
C ARG A 241 -1.91 4.56 -23.05
N PRO A 242 -1.72 3.33 -23.59
CA PRO A 242 -1.64 3.10 -25.02
C PRO A 242 -2.91 3.64 -25.70
N ALA A 243 -2.74 4.26 -26.87
CA ALA A 243 -3.90 4.60 -27.71
C ALA A 243 -4.67 3.29 -27.99
N GLU A 244 -5.98 3.32 -27.82
CA GLU A 244 -6.84 2.19 -28.17
C GLU A 244 -6.56 1.79 -29.62
N ALA A 245 -6.18 0.51 -29.83
CA ALA A 245 -5.88 -0.05 -31.14
C ALA A 245 -7.16 -0.41 -31.89
#